data_af5a18e9dbd587147225c08ddf14de25
#
_entry.id   af5a18e9dbd587147225c08ddf14de25
#
_cell.length_a   1.000
_cell.length_b   1.000
_cell.length_c   1.000
_cell.angle_alpha   90.00
_cell.angle_beta   90.00
_cell.angle_gamma   90.00
#
_symmetry.space_group_name_H-M   'P 1'
#
loop_
_entity.id
_entity.type
_entity.pdbx_description
1 polymer ?
#
loop_
_entity_poly.entity_id
_entity_poly.type
_entity_poly.pdbx_seq_one_letter_code
_entity_poly.pdbx_strand_id
1 'polypeptide(L)'
;MHLLALCRLAVGVTHRRCPPPLPAGPGGAPRTYSEESLLLISLLRTLWRLSYQDMGDWLKSWPALALACGLPLDKQGRIRVPSKSQQSKRRHAAGAPLHESLFVLTVVHAIRSRLIGARDLIIDSAPILAWRRHDPDAAFGHAPAHHPRSLLRGFRVHTLMCRGSGLPLFFLLSPANSHDAPFAQRLLAWAMYLYSIRPRVIRLDAA
;
A
#
# COMPACT_ATOMS: atom_id res chain seq x y z
N MET A 1 -3.79 13.87 -11.87
CA MET A 1 -3.69 14.33 -10.45
C MET A 1 -2.24 14.19 -9.99
N HIS A 2 -1.69 15.19 -9.32
CA HIS A 2 -0.31 15.15 -8.83
C HIS A 2 -0.19 14.13 -7.68
N LEU A 3 0.86 13.31 -7.64
CA LEU A 3 1.00 12.21 -6.68
C LEU A 3 1.02 12.68 -5.22
N LEU A 4 1.61 13.85 -4.95
CA LEU A 4 1.58 14.46 -3.62
C LEU A 4 0.15 14.83 -3.19
N ALA A 5 -0.70 15.30 -4.11
CA ALA A 5 -2.09 15.59 -3.81
C ALA A 5 -2.88 14.32 -3.47
N LEU A 6 -2.57 13.19 -4.13
CA LEU A 6 -3.15 11.89 -3.79
C LEU A 6 -2.75 11.45 -2.37
N CYS A 7 -1.47 11.60 -2.02
CA CYS A 7 -0.98 11.32 -0.67
C CYS A 7 -1.67 12.19 0.39
N ARG A 8 -1.88 13.48 0.09
CA ARG A 8 -2.61 14.40 0.99
C ARG A 8 -4.06 13.98 1.19
N LEU A 9 -4.75 13.57 0.14
CA LEU A 9 -6.10 13.03 0.25
C LEU A 9 -6.15 11.76 1.09
N ALA A 10 -5.19 10.84 0.91
CA ALA A 10 -5.11 9.61 1.69
C ALA A 10 -4.90 9.88 3.18
N VAL A 11 -4.00 10.80 3.54
CA VAL A 11 -3.81 11.25 4.93
C VAL A 11 -5.11 11.83 5.49
N GLY A 12 -5.78 12.72 4.77
CA GLY A 12 -7.04 13.32 5.20
C GLY A 12 -8.18 12.31 5.39
N VAL A 13 -8.30 11.30 4.52
CA VAL A 13 -9.28 10.21 4.67
C VAL A 13 -8.96 9.35 5.89
N THR A 14 -7.69 9.02 6.08
CA THR A 14 -7.25 8.19 7.22
C THR A 14 -7.50 8.90 8.54
N HIS A 15 -7.16 10.17 8.66
CA HIS A 15 -7.35 10.95 9.90
C HIS A 15 -8.84 11.12 10.27
N ARG A 16 -9.74 11.12 9.29
CA ARG A 16 -11.19 11.12 9.57
C ARG A 16 -11.70 9.78 10.12
N ARG A 17 -11.11 8.67 9.70
CA ARG A 17 -11.50 7.31 10.13
C ARG A 17 -10.79 6.89 11.42
N CYS A 18 -9.52 7.22 11.52
CA CYS A 18 -8.61 6.88 12.62
C CYS A 18 -7.86 8.16 13.01
N PRO A 19 -8.47 9.05 13.80
CA PRO A 19 -7.80 10.27 14.20
C PRO A 19 -6.49 9.94 14.92
N PRO A 20 -5.40 10.68 14.63
CA PRO A 20 -4.14 10.47 15.33
C PRO A 20 -4.33 10.72 16.84
N PRO A 21 -3.64 9.98 17.69
CA PRO A 21 -3.69 10.23 19.13
C PRO A 21 -3.30 11.68 19.40
N LEU A 22 -4.02 12.31 20.33
CA LEU A 22 -3.68 13.65 20.80
C LEU A 22 -2.22 13.68 21.26
N PRO A 23 -1.48 14.75 20.96
CA PRO A 23 -0.11 14.86 21.41
C PRO A 23 -0.09 14.79 22.96
N ALA A 24 0.70 13.84 23.49
CA ALA A 24 0.88 13.70 24.91
C ALA A 24 1.68 14.90 25.44
N GLY A 25 1.00 15.86 26.04
CA GLY A 25 1.59 16.98 26.77
C GLY A 25 2.01 18.21 25.94
N PRO A 26 2.24 19.33 26.61
CA PRO A 26 2.75 20.53 26.01
C PRO A 26 4.25 20.36 25.70
N GLY A 27 4.67 20.44 24.44
CA GLY A 27 6.07 20.72 24.18
C GLY A 27 6.87 19.72 23.36
N GLY A 28 6.27 19.00 22.39
CA GLY A 28 7.05 18.37 21.32
C GLY A 28 7.51 19.40 20.29
N ALA A 29 8.74 19.29 19.78
CA ALA A 29 9.19 20.13 18.66
C ALA A 29 8.23 19.95 17.47
N PRO A 30 7.88 21.02 16.73
CA PRO A 30 7.00 20.96 15.57
C PRO A 30 7.50 19.89 14.58
N ARG A 31 6.57 19.15 13.98
CA ARG A 31 6.91 18.15 12.96
C ARG A 31 7.55 18.85 11.77
N THR A 32 8.79 18.52 11.48
CA THR A 32 9.56 19.10 10.36
C THR A 32 9.02 18.65 8.99
N TYR A 33 8.49 17.43 8.92
CA TYR A 33 8.03 16.81 7.67
C TYR A 33 6.54 16.51 7.78
N SER A 34 5.80 16.80 6.72
CA SER A 34 4.39 16.45 6.63
C SER A 34 4.20 14.94 6.41
N GLU A 35 3.05 14.42 6.78
CA GLU A 35 2.76 12.98 6.62
C GLU A 35 2.64 12.59 5.14
N GLU A 36 2.06 13.46 4.32
CA GLU A 36 1.96 13.24 2.87
C GLU A 36 3.32 13.21 2.19
N SER A 37 4.27 14.05 2.60
CA SER A 37 5.64 14.04 2.08
C SER A 37 6.35 12.72 2.42
N LEU A 38 6.24 12.27 3.66
CA LEU A 38 6.84 11.01 4.10
C LEU A 38 6.18 9.80 3.46
N LEU A 39 4.87 9.84 3.23
CA LEU A 39 4.14 8.80 2.50
C LEU A 39 4.62 8.73 1.05
N LEU A 40 4.72 9.87 0.36
CA LEU A 40 5.22 9.94 -1.01
C LEU A 40 6.65 9.41 -1.13
N ILE A 41 7.55 9.80 -0.23
CA ILE A 41 8.92 9.29 -0.18
C ILE A 41 8.92 7.77 0.02
N SER A 42 8.07 7.24 0.91
CA SER A 42 7.94 5.80 1.14
C SER A 42 7.47 5.06 -0.10
N LEU A 43 6.52 5.62 -0.87
CA LEU A 43 6.06 5.07 -2.14
C LEU A 43 7.17 5.03 -3.19
N LEU A 44 7.85 6.15 -3.40
CA LEU A 44 8.94 6.27 -4.37
C LEU A 44 10.07 5.30 -4.01
N ARG A 45 10.44 5.21 -2.73
CA ARG A 45 11.41 4.25 -2.23
C ARG A 45 11.03 2.80 -2.59
N THR A 46 9.75 2.44 -2.40
CA THR A 46 9.25 1.10 -2.69
C THR A 46 9.21 0.84 -4.20
N LEU A 47 8.75 1.80 -4.99
CA LEU A 47 8.67 1.72 -6.45
C LEU A 47 10.07 1.49 -7.08
N TRP A 48 11.08 2.21 -6.61
CA TRP A 48 12.45 2.09 -7.10
C TRP A 48 13.29 1.06 -6.36
N ARG A 49 12.70 0.33 -5.39
CA ARG A 49 13.37 -0.70 -4.57
C ARG A 49 14.63 -0.19 -3.85
N LEU A 50 14.61 1.08 -3.44
CA LEU A 50 15.73 1.70 -2.75
C LEU A 50 15.74 1.35 -1.26
N SER A 51 16.94 1.34 -0.67
CA SER A 51 17.08 1.37 0.78
C SER A 51 16.65 2.75 1.34
N TYR A 52 16.46 2.86 2.64
CA TYR A 52 16.20 4.17 3.27
C TYR A 52 17.39 5.14 3.12
N GLN A 53 18.61 4.61 3.09
CA GLN A 53 19.82 5.40 2.88
C GLN A 53 19.86 5.94 1.46
N ASP A 54 19.74 5.06 0.47
CA ASP A 54 19.78 5.44 -0.96
C ASP A 54 18.71 6.47 -1.29
N MET A 55 17.49 6.29 -0.74
CA MET A 55 16.42 7.27 -0.93
C MET A 55 16.80 8.65 -0.35
N GLY A 56 17.45 8.67 0.83
CA GLY A 56 17.95 9.90 1.42
C GLY A 56 19.00 10.57 0.54
N ASP A 57 19.93 9.82 -0.02
CA ASP A 57 21.01 10.33 -0.87
C ASP A 57 20.48 10.79 -2.25
N TRP A 58 19.49 10.09 -2.80
CA TRP A 58 18.77 10.54 -3.99
C TRP A 58 18.06 11.90 -3.80
N LEU A 59 17.36 12.06 -2.67
CA LEU A 59 16.68 13.32 -2.37
C LEU A 59 17.65 14.49 -2.18
N LYS A 60 18.86 14.23 -1.68
CA LYS A 60 19.93 15.26 -1.60
C LYS A 60 20.49 15.60 -2.98
N SER A 61 20.66 14.58 -3.84
CA SER A 61 21.24 14.75 -5.17
C SER A 61 20.26 15.35 -6.19
N TRP A 62 18.94 15.24 -5.90
CA TRP A 62 17.87 15.73 -6.78
C TRP A 62 16.96 16.73 -6.06
N PRO A 63 17.39 18.00 -5.92
CA PRO A 63 16.62 19.04 -5.25
C PRO A 63 15.20 19.21 -5.81
N ALA A 64 15.04 19.14 -7.13
CA ALA A 64 13.73 19.26 -7.77
C ALA A 64 12.76 18.14 -7.35
N LEU A 65 13.25 16.91 -7.22
CA LEU A 65 12.46 15.77 -6.73
C LEU A 65 12.09 15.97 -5.26
N ALA A 66 13.03 16.40 -4.44
CA ALA A 66 12.78 16.63 -3.01
C ALA A 66 11.74 17.73 -2.76
N LEU A 67 11.80 18.82 -3.52
CA LEU A 67 10.77 19.87 -3.51
C LEU A 67 9.41 19.37 -4.01
N ALA A 68 9.39 18.56 -5.09
CA ALA A 68 8.18 17.93 -5.57
C ALA A 68 7.55 16.97 -4.55
N CYS A 69 8.37 16.36 -3.68
CA CYS A 69 7.89 15.59 -2.52
C CYS A 69 7.40 16.47 -1.36
N GLY A 70 7.51 17.78 -1.44
CA GLY A 70 7.07 18.71 -0.39
C GLY A 70 8.04 18.79 0.80
N LEU A 71 9.33 18.53 0.57
CA LEU A 71 10.33 18.65 1.64
C LEU A 71 10.66 20.13 1.91
N PRO A 72 10.80 20.51 3.20
CA PRO A 72 11.09 21.89 3.58
C PRO A 72 12.55 22.27 3.32
N LEU A 73 12.78 23.57 3.16
CA LEU A 73 14.11 24.16 3.16
C LEU A 73 14.55 24.53 4.58
N ASP A 74 15.84 24.50 4.83
CA ASP A 74 16.45 25.05 6.04
C ASP A 74 16.62 26.59 5.92
N LYS A 75 17.13 27.21 6.98
CA LYS A 75 17.38 28.67 7.00
C LYS A 75 18.42 29.13 5.98
N GLN A 76 19.24 28.22 5.47
CA GLN A 76 20.25 28.47 4.44
C GLN A 76 19.77 28.12 3.03
N GLY A 77 18.47 27.81 2.86
CA GLY A 77 17.88 27.43 1.57
C GLY A 77 18.21 26.01 1.10
N ARG A 78 18.81 25.16 1.95
CA ARG A 78 19.14 23.77 1.62
C ARG A 78 17.95 22.86 1.98
N ILE A 79 17.72 21.84 1.20
CA ILE A 79 16.65 20.88 1.44
C ILE A 79 16.92 20.06 2.69
N ARG A 80 15.96 20.02 3.58
CA ARG A 80 15.98 19.13 4.75
C ARG A 80 15.47 17.76 4.34
N VAL A 81 16.33 16.76 4.32
CA VAL A 81 15.99 15.38 4.01
C VAL A 81 15.81 14.58 5.30
N PRO A 82 14.72 13.79 5.43
CA PRO A 82 14.52 12.97 6.62
C PRO A 82 15.58 11.87 6.71
N SER A 83 16.13 11.66 7.91
CA SER A 83 17.09 10.60 8.17
C SER A 83 16.48 9.20 7.97
N LYS A 84 17.31 8.19 7.75
CA LYS A 84 16.92 6.77 7.68
C LYS A 84 15.99 6.37 8.83
N SER A 85 16.34 6.75 10.06
CA SER A 85 15.55 6.44 11.25
C SER A 85 14.18 7.13 11.24
N GLN A 86 14.10 8.40 10.80
CA GLN A 86 12.84 9.12 10.68
C GLN A 86 11.93 8.49 9.61
N GLN A 87 12.46 8.16 8.45
CA GLN A 87 11.72 7.48 7.38
C GLN A 87 11.15 6.15 7.87
N SER A 88 11.98 5.30 8.51
CA SER A 88 11.56 4.00 9.03
C SER A 88 10.48 4.12 10.12
N LYS A 89 10.73 4.95 11.16
CA LYS A 89 9.79 5.15 12.25
C LYS A 89 8.44 5.68 11.76
N ARG A 90 8.43 6.62 10.82
CA ARG A 90 7.19 7.20 10.28
C ARG A 90 6.42 6.23 9.40
N ARG A 91 7.10 5.39 8.63
CA ARG A 91 6.43 4.33 7.87
C ARG A 91 5.71 3.34 8.80
N HIS A 92 6.37 2.92 9.88
CA HIS A 92 5.74 2.04 10.87
C HIS A 92 4.55 2.71 11.57
N ALA A 93 4.69 3.99 11.91
CA ALA A 93 3.62 4.76 12.56
C ALA A 93 2.43 5.01 11.64
N ALA A 94 2.63 5.08 10.32
CA ALA A 94 1.56 5.28 9.35
C ALA A 94 0.54 4.13 9.33
N GLY A 95 1.01 2.90 9.61
CA GLY A 95 0.16 1.71 9.73
C GLY A 95 -0.58 1.31 8.45
N ALA A 96 -1.33 0.22 8.53
CA ALA A 96 -2.13 -0.31 7.43
C ALA A 96 -3.22 0.68 6.94
N PRO A 97 -3.97 1.39 7.81
CA PRO A 97 -5.08 2.23 7.37
C PRO A 97 -4.69 3.33 6.37
N LEU A 98 -3.49 3.92 6.52
CA LEU A 98 -3.01 4.94 5.60
C LEU A 98 -2.68 4.36 4.22
N HIS A 99 -2.02 3.19 4.19
CA HIS A 99 -1.68 2.51 2.94
C HIS A 99 -2.94 2.00 2.22
N GLU A 100 -3.93 1.49 2.96
CA GLU A 100 -5.23 1.09 2.41
C GLU A 100 -5.98 2.29 1.80
N SER A 101 -6.05 3.41 2.51
CA SER A 101 -6.68 4.63 1.99
C SER A 101 -6.01 5.10 0.70
N LEU A 102 -4.68 5.08 0.65
CA LEU A 102 -3.93 5.46 -0.53
C LEU A 102 -4.20 4.49 -1.69
N PHE A 103 -4.19 3.18 -1.43
CA PHE A 103 -4.49 2.16 -2.44
C PHE A 103 -5.89 2.36 -3.03
N VAL A 104 -6.91 2.48 -2.19
CA VAL A 104 -8.30 2.71 -2.63
C VAL A 104 -8.42 3.98 -3.49
N LEU A 105 -7.82 5.09 -3.06
CA LEU A 105 -7.83 6.33 -3.84
C LEU A 105 -7.09 6.21 -5.18
N THR A 106 -6.01 5.44 -5.22
CA THR A 106 -5.27 5.15 -6.46
C THR A 106 -6.14 4.36 -7.43
N VAL A 107 -6.85 3.34 -6.95
CA VAL A 107 -7.77 2.54 -7.77
C VAL A 107 -8.94 3.39 -8.27
N VAL A 108 -9.56 4.21 -7.41
CA VAL A 108 -10.61 5.15 -7.82
C VAL A 108 -10.11 6.09 -8.93
N HIS A 109 -8.90 6.61 -8.79
CA HIS A 109 -8.31 7.47 -9.81
C HIS A 109 -8.09 6.71 -11.12
N ALA A 110 -7.56 5.48 -11.06
CA ALA A 110 -7.31 4.64 -12.24
C ALA A 110 -8.62 4.27 -12.97
N ILE A 111 -9.70 3.98 -12.25
CA ILE A 111 -11.03 3.73 -12.82
C ILE A 111 -11.56 5.00 -13.53
N ARG A 112 -11.50 6.14 -12.85
CA ARG A 112 -11.95 7.43 -13.41
C ARG A 112 -11.14 7.85 -14.64
N SER A 113 -9.86 7.54 -14.66
CA SER A 113 -8.95 7.77 -15.81
C SER A 113 -9.05 6.68 -16.90
N ARG A 114 -9.97 5.72 -16.77
CA ARG A 114 -10.18 4.60 -17.69
C ARG A 114 -8.96 3.68 -17.87
N LEU A 115 -8.02 3.70 -16.94
CA LEU A 115 -6.87 2.77 -16.90
C LEU A 115 -7.30 1.38 -16.42
N ILE A 116 -8.36 1.31 -15.61
CA ILE A 116 -8.98 0.07 -15.16
C ILE A 116 -10.39 -0.02 -15.75
N GLY A 117 -10.62 -1.06 -16.55
CA GLY A 117 -11.95 -1.43 -17.04
C GLY A 117 -12.59 -2.46 -16.11
N ALA A 118 -13.46 -2.01 -15.19
CA ALA A 118 -14.03 -2.87 -14.15
C ALA A 118 -15.14 -3.83 -14.62
N ARG A 119 -15.17 -4.23 -15.90
CA ARG A 119 -16.20 -5.10 -16.49
C ARG A 119 -15.80 -6.58 -16.53
N ASP A 120 -14.54 -6.88 -16.79
CA ASP A 120 -14.00 -8.25 -16.86
C ASP A 120 -12.90 -8.37 -15.80
N LEU A 121 -13.19 -9.15 -14.76
CA LEU A 121 -12.35 -9.27 -13.58
C LEU A 121 -11.84 -10.69 -13.42
N ILE A 122 -10.67 -10.81 -12.83
CA ILE A 122 -10.05 -12.08 -12.45
C ILE A 122 -9.82 -12.05 -10.93
N ILE A 123 -10.13 -13.16 -10.29
CA ILE A 123 -9.72 -13.41 -8.90
C ILE A 123 -8.68 -14.51 -8.93
N ASP A 124 -7.55 -14.22 -8.35
CA ASP A 124 -6.43 -15.13 -8.22
C ASP A 124 -5.84 -15.05 -6.83
N SER A 125 -5.15 -16.10 -6.40
CA SER A 125 -4.49 -16.13 -5.10
C SER A 125 -3.05 -16.60 -5.20
N ALA A 126 -2.20 -16.00 -4.39
CA ALA A 126 -0.79 -16.32 -4.32
C ALA A 126 -0.33 -16.51 -2.87
N PRO A 127 0.55 -17.49 -2.58
CA PRO A 127 1.10 -17.67 -1.25
C PRO A 127 2.14 -16.59 -0.94
N ILE A 128 2.17 -16.13 0.32
CA ILE A 128 3.17 -15.23 0.88
C ILE A 128 3.80 -15.92 2.09
N LEU A 129 5.12 -16.03 2.10
CA LEU A 129 5.86 -16.59 3.23
C LEU A 129 5.72 -15.69 4.47
N ALA A 130 5.51 -16.29 5.63
CA ALA A 130 5.59 -15.58 6.90
C ALA A 130 7.04 -15.13 7.13
N TRP A 131 7.20 -13.85 7.44
CA TRP A 131 8.52 -13.30 7.80
C TRP A 131 9.04 -13.85 9.13
N ARG A 132 8.14 -14.04 10.10
CA ARG A 132 8.48 -14.57 11.41
C ARG A 132 8.16 -16.07 11.48
N ARG A 133 9.11 -16.84 12.02
CA ARG A 133 8.94 -18.30 12.19
C ARG A 133 7.74 -18.68 13.08
N HIS A 134 7.38 -17.84 14.04
CA HIS A 134 6.32 -18.07 15.00
C HIS A 134 5.21 -17.01 14.91
N ASP A 135 4.86 -16.58 13.69
CA ASP A 135 3.72 -15.70 13.49
C ASP A 135 2.42 -16.46 13.80
N PRO A 136 1.63 -16.05 14.81
CA PRO A 136 0.44 -16.78 15.26
C PRO A 136 -0.65 -16.85 14.18
N ASP A 137 -0.70 -15.86 13.29
CA ASP A 137 -1.72 -15.74 12.24
C ASP A 137 -1.34 -16.52 10.96
N ALA A 138 -0.11 -17.02 10.88
CA ALA A 138 0.37 -17.80 9.74
C ALA A 138 0.06 -19.30 9.87
N ALA A 139 -0.39 -19.91 8.77
CA ALA A 139 -0.66 -21.34 8.70
C ALA A 139 0.19 -22.03 7.62
N PHE A 140 0.23 -23.38 7.65
CA PHE A 140 0.81 -24.17 6.59
C PHE A 140 -0.19 -24.32 5.44
N GLY A 141 0.23 -24.00 4.22
CA GLY A 141 -0.55 -24.17 3.00
C GLY A 141 0.30 -24.74 1.89
N HIS A 142 -0.35 -25.16 0.80
CA HIS A 142 0.36 -25.69 -0.37
C HIS A 142 1.25 -24.61 -0.99
N ALA A 143 2.47 -25.01 -1.29
CA ALA A 143 3.41 -24.19 -2.05
C ALA A 143 3.08 -24.22 -3.55
N PRO A 144 3.50 -23.23 -4.33
CA PRO A 144 3.43 -23.32 -5.79
C PRO A 144 4.14 -24.57 -6.33
N ALA A 145 3.66 -25.11 -7.43
CA ALA A 145 4.17 -26.39 -8.00
C ALA A 145 5.69 -26.39 -8.27
N HIS A 146 6.27 -25.23 -8.56
CA HIS A 146 7.71 -25.07 -8.81
C HIS A 146 8.56 -24.84 -7.55
N HIS A 147 7.94 -24.81 -6.36
CA HIS A 147 8.66 -24.59 -5.12
C HIS A 147 9.25 -25.91 -4.59
N PRO A 148 10.49 -25.92 -4.07
CA PRO A 148 11.17 -27.16 -3.61
C PRO A 148 10.49 -27.83 -2.40
N ARG A 149 9.65 -27.12 -1.67
CA ARG A 149 8.85 -27.65 -0.56
C ARG A 149 7.38 -27.74 -0.97
N SER A 150 6.71 -28.82 -0.60
CA SER A 150 5.27 -28.99 -0.84
C SER A 150 4.39 -28.11 0.03
N LEU A 151 4.88 -27.71 1.22
CA LEU A 151 4.16 -26.89 2.19
C LEU A 151 4.99 -25.65 2.55
N LEU A 152 4.32 -24.51 2.65
CA LEU A 152 4.88 -23.26 3.12
C LEU A 152 4.06 -22.73 4.29
N ARG A 153 4.75 -22.20 5.31
CA ARG A 153 4.09 -21.50 6.39
C ARG A 153 3.98 -20.01 6.04
N GLY A 154 2.77 -19.49 6.05
CA GLY A 154 2.55 -18.11 5.69
C GLY A 154 1.09 -17.73 5.55
N PHE A 155 0.85 -16.89 4.59
CA PHE A 155 -0.44 -16.32 4.24
C PHE A 155 -0.74 -16.59 2.76
N ARG A 156 -1.99 -16.36 2.40
CA ARG A 156 -2.44 -16.30 1.01
C ARG A 156 -3.01 -14.92 0.74
N VAL A 157 -2.57 -14.29 -0.33
CA VAL A 157 -3.18 -13.05 -0.82
C VAL A 157 -4.16 -13.41 -1.93
N HIS A 158 -5.42 -13.08 -1.71
CA HIS A 158 -6.49 -13.20 -2.70
C HIS A 158 -6.64 -11.84 -3.36
N THR A 159 -6.48 -11.75 -4.67
CA THR A 159 -6.45 -10.47 -5.40
C THR A 159 -7.54 -10.44 -6.45
N LEU A 160 -8.32 -9.36 -6.47
CA LEU A 160 -9.24 -9.03 -7.55
C LEU A 160 -8.54 -8.10 -8.53
N MET A 161 -8.43 -8.47 -9.79
CA MET A 161 -7.70 -7.74 -10.82
C MET A 161 -8.58 -7.44 -12.03
N CYS A 162 -8.30 -6.34 -12.72
CA CYS A 162 -8.83 -6.07 -14.05
C CYS A 162 -8.10 -6.93 -15.09
N ARG A 163 -8.86 -7.76 -15.84
CA ARG A 163 -8.26 -8.63 -16.86
C ARG A 163 -7.49 -7.86 -17.93
N GLY A 164 -8.06 -6.76 -18.41
CA GLY A 164 -7.47 -6.01 -19.52
C GLY A 164 -6.18 -5.28 -19.19
N SER A 165 -6.07 -4.74 -17.96
CA SER A 165 -4.88 -3.97 -17.53
C SER A 165 -3.94 -4.74 -16.60
N GLY A 166 -4.36 -5.88 -16.04
CA GLY A 166 -3.61 -6.59 -15.00
C GLY A 166 -3.49 -5.83 -13.67
N LEU A 167 -4.16 -4.68 -13.54
CA LEU A 167 -4.07 -3.87 -12.32
C LEU A 167 -5.00 -4.40 -11.22
N PRO A 168 -4.52 -4.46 -9.97
CA PRO A 168 -5.34 -4.90 -8.84
C PRO A 168 -6.37 -3.84 -8.46
N LEU A 169 -7.60 -4.30 -8.16
CA LEU A 169 -8.67 -3.47 -7.60
C LEU A 169 -8.74 -3.61 -6.09
N PHE A 170 -8.59 -4.83 -5.60
CA PHE A 170 -8.68 -5.11 -4.17
C PHE A 170 -7.92 -6.38 -3.84
N PHE A 171 -7.54 -6.54 -2.57
CA PHE A 171 -6.91 -7.76 -2.08
C PHE A 171 -7.32 -8.04 -0.64
N LEU A 172 -7.30 -9.30 -0.27
CA LEU A 172 -7.50 -9.80 1.09
C LEU A 172 -6.37 -10.76 1.45
N LEU A 173 -5.99 -10.76 2.71
CA LEU A 173 -5.05 -11.72 3.26
C LEU A 173 -5.79 -12.74 4.10
N SER A 174 -5.35 -14.00 4.02
CA SER A 174 -5.80 -15.10 4.86
C SER A 174 -4.62 -15.96 5.30
N PRO A 175 -4.76 -16.79 6.34
CA PRO A 175 -3.83 -17.88 6.58
C PRO A 175 -3.67 -18.78 5.35
N ALA A 176 -2.47 -19.34 5.12
CA ALA A 176 -2.16 -20.06 3.88
C ALA A 176 -3.00 -21.33 3.62
N ASN A 177 -3.66 -21.86 4.65
CA ASN A 177 -4.56 -23.03 4.56
C ASN A 177 -6.02 -22.67 4.22
N SER A 178 -6.33 -21.41 4.01
CA SER A 178 -7.71 -20.98 3.72
C SER A 178 -8.10 -21.32 2.27
N HIS A 179 -9.36 -21.70 2.07
CA HIS A 179 -9.94 -21.91 0.74
C HIS A 179 -10.26 -20.57 0.06
N ASP A 180 -10.18 -20.53 -1.27
CA ASP A 180 -10.33 -19.29 -2.05
C ASP A 180 -11.79 -18.83 -2.18
N ALA A 181 -12.75 -19.75 -2.23
CA ALA A 181 -14.16 -19.46 -2.52
C ALA A 181 -14.82 -18.42 -1.58
N PRO A 182 -14.65 -18.48 -0.24
CA PRO A 182 -15.24 -17.46 0.65
C PRO A 182 -14.63 -16.06 0.45
N PHE A 183 -13.37 -15.98 0.02
CA PHE A 183 -12.70 -14.71 -0.22
C PHE A 183 -13.10 -14.07 -1.53
N ALA A 184 -13.46 -14.86 -2.55
CA ALA A 184 -13.95 -14.36 -3.83
C ALA A 184 -15.20 -13.49 -3.66
N GLN A 185 -16.19 -13.97 -2.92
CA GLN A 185 -17.42 -13.21 -2.64
C GLN A 185 -17.11 -11.92 -1.87
N ARG A 186 -16.24 -11.98 -0.86
CA ARG A 186 -15.84 -10.82 -0.05
C ARG A 186 -15.10 -9.78 -0.88
N LEU A 187 -14.16 -10.20 -1.75
CA LEU A 187 -13.43 -9.32 -2.66
C LEU A 187 -14.38 -8.54 -3.57
N LEU A 188 -15.34 -9.24 -4.16
CA LEU A 188 -16.34 -8.64 -5.02
C LEU A 188 -17.24 -7.66 -4.27
N ALA A 189 -17.76 -8.05 -3.12
CA ALA A 189 -18.62 -7.19 -2.31
C ALA A 189 -17.90 -5.88 -1.94
N TRP A 190 -16.66 -5.96 -1.47
CA TRP A 190 -15.88 -4.79 -1.14
C TRP A 190 -15.55 -3.92 -2.36
N ALA A 191 -15.15 -4.52 -3.48
CA ALA A 191 -14.85 -3.75 -4.69
C ALA A 191 -16.09 -3.05 -5.26
N MET A 192 -17.23 -3.73 -5.28
CA MET A 192 -18.52 -3.12 -5.68
C MET A 192 -18.92 -1.97 -4.77
N TYR A 193 -18.76 -2.14 -3.46
CA TYR A 193 -19.06 -1.09 -2.47
C TYR A 193 -18.13 0.10 -2.60
N LEU A 194 -16.80 -0.13 -2.62
CA LEU A 194 -15.80 0.94 -2.60
C LEU A 194 -15.73 1.72 -3.91
N TYR A 195 -15.93 1.05 -5.04
CA TYR A 195 -15.71 1.63 -6.37
C TYR A 195 -16.97 1.83 -7.19
N SER A 196 -18.14 1.40 -6.67
CA SER A 196 -19.44 1.45 -7.36
C SER A 196 -19.38 0.78 -8.75
N ILE A 197 -18.61 -0.29 -8.88
CA ILE A 197 -18.46 -1.05 -10.12
C ILE A 197 -19.53 -2.14 -10.26
N ARG A 198 -19.82 -2.51 -11.52
CA ARG A 198 -20.72 -3.63 -11.85
C ARG A 198 -20.00 -4.52 -12.86
N PRO A 199 -19.27 -5.55 -12.42
CA PRO A 199 -18.60 -6.48 -13.32
C PRO A 199 -19.62 -7.29 -14.12
N ARG A 200 -19.28 -7.59 -15.40
CA ARG A 200 -20.09 -8.44 -16.27
C ARG A 200 -19.58 -9.87 -16.28
N VAL A 201 -18.29 -10.04 -16.18
CA VAL A 201 -17.61 -11.34 -16.19
C VAL A 201 -16.63 -11.39 -15.03
N ILE A 202 -16.65 -12.47 -14.29
CA ILE A 202 -15.72 -12.77 -13.21
C ILE A 202 -15.14 -14.14 -13.50
N ARG A 203 -13.83 -14.21 -13.53
CA ARG A 203 -13.08 -15.44 -13.75
C ARG A 203 -12.41 -15.84 -12.45
N LEU A 204 -12.60 -17.08 -12.09
CA LEU A 204 -11.95 -17.73 -10.96
C LEU A 204 -11.09 -18.84 -11.54
N ASP A 205 -9.91 -19.06 -10.98
CA ASP A 205 -9.20 -20.29 -11.23
C ASP A 205 -9.94 -21.43 -10.51
N ALA A 206 -10.23 -22.49 -11.25
CA ALA A 206 -10.81 -23.70 -10.69
C ALA A 206 -9.71 -24.43 -9.92
N ALA A 207 -9.66 -24.25 -8.60
CA ALA A 207 -8.81 -25.02 -7.71
C ALA A 207 -9.40 -26.41 -7.45
#